data_d527356beaba1445d2ff8716ac92c4b7
#
_entry.id   d527356beaba1445d2ff8716ac92c4b7
#
_cell.length_a   1.000
_cell.length_b   1.000
_cell.length_c   1.000
_cell.angle_alpha   90.00
_cell.angle_beta   90.00
_cell.angle_gamma   90.00
#
_symmetry.space_group_name_H-M   'P 1'
#
loop_
_entity.id
_entity.type
_entity.pdbx_description
1 polymer ?
#
loop_
_entity_poly.entity_id
_entity_poly.type
_entity_poly.pdbx_seq_one_letter_code
_entity_poly.pdbx_strand_id
1 'polypeptide(L)'
;MKIRIIPDIHGHDWWKNLIEDIEELDYCIFLGDYVDDWTIPTPDIISNLQDIIEFKRSYMHKVVLLYGNHEWNYLNPYIGYCSGFRYGAFPEIEKLLIENKNLFQICKLINISLPLYSFPTQKLLF
;
A
#
# COMPACT_ATOMS: atom_id res chain seq x y z
N MET A 1 -7.48 -11.61 21.14
CA MET A 1 -7.17 -11.25 19.73
C MET A 1 -5.91 -10.39 19.72
N LYS A 2 -4.88 -10.79 18.98
CA LYS A 2 -3.58 -10.10 18.88
C LYS A 2 -3.42 -9.54 17.47
N ILE A 3 -3.44 -8.22 17.33
CA ILE A 3 -3.35 -7.52 16.04
C ILE A 3 -2.10 -6.65 16.03
N ARG A 4 -1.36 -6.68 14.93
CA ARG A 4 -0.28 -5.77 14.65
C ARG A 4 -0.67 -4.79 13.56
N ILE A 5 -0.36 -3.52 13.77
CA ILE A 5 -0.59 -2.46 12.77
C ILE A 5 0.77 -1.96 12.30
N ILE A 6 0.97 -1.96 10.98
CA ILE A 6 2.16 -1.45 10.31
C ILE A 6 1.78 -0.11 9.67
N PRO A 7 2.35 1.01 10.14
CA PRO A 7 2.09 2.33 9.57
C PRO A 7 2.82 2.53 8.24
N ASP A 8 2.83 3.76 7.74
CA ASP A 8 3.47 4.18 6.49
C ASP A 8 4.89 3.63 6.35
N ILE A 9 5.19 3.03 5.21
CA ILE A 9 6.43 2.29 4.95
C ILE A 9 7.39 3.09 4.08
N HIS A 10 6.88 3.73 3.02
CA HIS A 10 7.65 4.57 2.11
C HIS A 10 8.96 3.94 1.61
N GLY A 11 8.89 2.68 1.19
CA GLY A 11 10.03 1.95 0.64
C GLY A 11 11.02 1.40 1.66
N HIS A 12 10.86 1.67 2.95
CA HIS A 12 11.72 1.15 4.00
C HIS A 12 11.41 -0.32 4.34
N ASP A 13 12.39 -1.06 4.81
CA ASP A 13 12.28 -2.49 5.11
C ASP A 13 12.13 -2.81 6.61
N TRP A 14 12.05 -1.79 7.48
CA TRP A 14 11.95 -1.96 8.94
C TRP A 14 10.74 -2.80 9.39
N TRP A 15 9.68 -2.85 8.58
CA TRP A 15 8.49 -3.66 8.85
C TRP A 15 8.80 -5.15 8.98
N LYS A 16 9.87 -5.64 8.33
CA LYS A 16 10.29 -7.04 8.38
C LYS A 16 10.62 -7.48 9.81
N ASN A 17 11.21 -6.60 10.60
CA ASN A 17 11.50 -6.87 12.02
C ASN A 17 10.24 -6.94 12.89
N LEU A 18 9.16 -6.28 12.44
CA LEU A 18 7.89 -6.25 13.19
C LEU A 18 7.00 -7.47 12.92
N ILE A 19 7.36 -8.33 11.99
CA ILE A 19 6.55 -9.49 11.60
C ILE A 19 7.19 -10.83 11.93
N GLU A 20 8.29 -10.84 12.69
CA GLU A 20 9.00 -12.07 13.06
C GLU A 20 8.10 -13.05 13.85
N ASP A 21 7.13 -12.52 14.60
CA ASP A 21 6.16 -13.29 15.38
C ASP A 21 4.79 -13.46 14.67
N ILE A 22 4.76 -13.39 13.34
CA ILE A 22 3.50 -13.42 12.55
C ILE A 22 2.62 -14.63 12.88
N GLU A 23 3.20 -15.76 13.23
CA GLU A 23 2.45 -16.98 13.58
C GLU A 23 1.63 -16.79 14.86
N GLU A 24 2.06 -15.93 15.77
CA GLU A 24 1.37 -15.63 17.02
C GLU A 24 0.27 -14.58 16.87
N LEU A 25 0.20 -13.87 15.73
CA LEU A 25 -0.78 -12.84 15.46
C LEU A 25 -2.06 -13.44 14.88
N ASP A 26 -3.20 -12.87 15.25
CA ASP A 26 -4.46 -13.11 14.55
C ASP A 26 -4.50 -12.32 13.23
N TYR A 27 -4.06 -11.06 13.28
CA TYR A 27 -3.98 -10.19 12.10
C TYR A 27 -2.74 -9.29 12.10
N CYS A 28 -2.22 -9.01 10.92
CA CYS A 28 -1.24 -7.98 10.64
C CYS A 28 -1.80 -7.04 9.57
N ILE A 29 -1.99 -5.76 9.91
CA ILE A 29 -2.67 -4.77 9.06
C ILE A 29 -1.66 -3.71 8.64
N PHE A 30 -1.42 -3.60 7.35
CA PHE A 30 -0.62 -2.55 6.74
C PHE A 30 -1.55 -1.40 6.33
N LEU A 31 -1.24 -0.19 6.77
CA LEU A 31 -2.12 0.97 6.57
C LEU A 31 -2.01 1.62 5.19
N GLY A 32 -1.06 1.18 4.36
CA GLY A 32 -0.78 1.77 3.06
C GLY A 32 0.49 2.59 3.05
N ASP A 33 0.64 3.45 2.03
CA ASP A 33 1.80 4.29 1.79
C ASP A 33 3.11 3.47 1.75
N TYR A 34 3.12 2.49 0.85
CA TYR A 34 4.25 1.56 0.66
C TYR A 34 5.39 2.17 -0.13
N VAL A 35 5.07 3.14 -0.98
CA VAL A 35 5.94 3.72 -1.98
C VAL A 35 6.23 5.19 -1.70
N ASP A 36 7.10 5.79 -2.53
CA ASP A 36 7.51 7.18 -2.47
C ASP A 36 8.35 7.55 -1.25
N ASP A 37 9.61 7.83 -1.52
CA ASP A 37 10.57 8.35 -0.56
C ASP A 37 11.62 9.20 -1.30
N TRP A 38 12.20 10.19 -0.62
CA TRP A 38 13.22 11.05 -1.22
C TRP A 38 14.60 10.42 -1.24
N THR A 39 14.88 9.48 -0.35
CA THR A 39 16.23 8.94 -0.09
C THR A 39 16.40 7.49 -0.54
N ILE A 40 15.33 6.70 -0.52
CA ILE A 40 15.39 5.28 -0.90
C ILE A 40 15.53 5.16 -2.42
N PRO A 41 16.50 4.40 -2.94
CA PRO A 41 16.61 4.16 -4.38
C PRO A 41 15.36 3.50 -4.97
N THR A 42 15.00 3.89 -6.19
CA THR A 42 13.81 3.36 -6.88
C THR A 42 13.76 1.83 -6.94
N PRO A 43 14.86 1.11 -7.27
CA PRO A 43 14.83 -0.36 -7.26
C PRO A 43 14.48 -0.95 -5.89
N ASP A 44 14.92 -0.31 -4.81
CA ASP A 44 14.66 -0.78 -3.45
C ASP A 44 13.20 -0.55 -3.06
N ILE A 45 12.59 0.56 -3.48
CA ILE A 45 11.15 0.82 -3.30
C ILE A 45 10.32 -0.26 -4.01
N ILE A 46 10.67 -0.59 -5.26
CA ILE A 46 9.98 -1.61 -6.05
C ILE A 46 10.15 -2.99 -5.42
N SER A 47 11.37 -3.35 -5.06
CA SER A 47 11.68 -4.63 -4.41
C SER A 47 10.94 -4.77 -3.08
N ASN A 48 10.88 -3.71 -2.28
CA ASN A 48 10.16 -3.72 -1.01
C ASN A 48 8.64 -3.90 -1.20
N LEU A 49 8.04 -3.26 -2.21
CA LEU A 49 6.64 -3.47 -2.55
C LEU A 49 6.38 -4.92 -2.99
N GLN A 50 7.29 -5.52 -3.76
CA GLN A 50 7.21 -6.94 -4.14
C GLN A 50 7.27 -7.84 -2.91
N ASP A 51 8.15 -7.57 -1.97
CA ASP A 51 8.27 -8.33 -0.71
C ASP A 51 6.98 -8.26 0.12
N ILE A 52 6.35 -7.10 0.20
CA ILE A 52 5.06 -6.91 0.90
C ILE A 52 3.95 -7.73 0.23
N ILE A 53 3.88 -7.69 -1.10
CA ILE A 53 2.90 -8.47 -1.87
C ILE A 53 3.11 -9.97 -1.64
N GLU A 54 4.34 -10.43 -1.65
CA GLU A 54 4.68 -11.85 -1.43
C GLU A 54 4.40 -12.26 0.01
N PHE A 55 4.67 -11.39 0.98
CA PHE A 55 4.30 -11.62 2.38
C PHE A 55 2.78 -11.77 2.54
N LYS A 56 1.99 -10.92 1.87
CA LYS A 56 0.52 -11.07 1.84
C LYS A 56 0.10 -12.42 1.26
N ARG A 57 0.73 -12.89 0.18
CA ARG A 57 0.43 -14.19 -0.41
C ARG A 57 0.73 -15.34 0.53
N SER A 58 1.85 -15.25 1.26
CA SER A 58 2.26 -16.27 2.22
C SER A 58 1.32 -16.37 3.43
N TYR A 59 0.69 -15.25 3.80
CA TYR A 59 -0.19 -15.16 4.97
C TYR A 59 -1.56 -14.58 4.61
N MET A 60 -2.20 -15.13 3.58
CA MET A 60 -3.40 -14.60 2.94
C MET A 60 -4.54 -14.26 3.90
N HIS A 61 -4.72 -15.05 4.96
CA HIS A 61 -5.83 -14.88 5.92
C HIS A 61 -5.47 -14.01 7.13
N LYS A 62 -4.18 -13.78 7.38
CA LYS A 62 -3.71 -12.98 8.51
C LYS A 62 -3.32 -11.56 8.11
N VAL A 63 -2.71 -11.39 6.94
CA VAL A 63 -2.22 -10.09 6.47
C VAL A 63 -3.32 -9.35 5.72
N VAL A 64 -3.51 -8.08 6.08
CA VAL A 64 -4.41 -7.14 5.38
C VAL A 64 -3.55 -6.02 4.83
N LEU A 65 -3.66 -5.75 3.53
CA LEU A 65 -3.01 -4.62 2.88
C LEU A 65 -4.07 -3.58 2.54
N LEU A 66 -3.96 -2.38 3.10
CA LEU A 66 -4.80 -1.25 2.73
C LEU A 66 -4.10 -0.38 1.69
N TYR A 67 -4.85 0.31 0.84
CA TYR A 67 -4.32 1.38 0.02
C TYR A 67 -4.14 2.64 0.84
N GLY A 68 -2.96 3.25 0.74
CA GLY A 68 -2.70 4.61 1.19
C GLY A 68 -2.91 5.63 0.07
N ASN A 69 -2.73 6.92 0.36
CA ASN A 69 -2.85 7.97 -0.64
C ASN A 69 -1.72 7.94 -1.68
N HIS A 70 -0.54 7.42 -1.34
CA HIS A 70 0.58 7.30 -2.27
C HIS A 70 0.30 6.28 -3.37
N GLU A 71 -0.27 5.12 -3.07
CA GLU A 71 -0.66 4.14 -4.08
C GLU A 71 -1.72 4.68 -5.03
N TRP A 72 -2.66 5.51 -4.53
CA TRP A 72 -3.69 6.12 -5.38
C TRP A 72 -3.13 7.01 -6.46
N ASN A 73 -1.98 7.65 -6.26
CA ASN A 73 -1.35 8.50 -7.28
C ASN A 73 -0.81 7.69 -8.46
N TYR A 74 -0.44 6.44 -8.24
CA TYR A 74 -0.06 5.51 -9.31
C TYR A 74 -1.27 4.91 -10.03
N LEU A 75 -2.36 4.69 -9.31
CA LEU A 75 -3.60 4.12 -9.87
C LEU A 75 -4.48 5.18 -10.55
N ASN A 76 -4.38 6.43 -10.11
CA ASN A 76 -5.14 7.55 -10.66
C ASN A 76 -4.29 8.82 -10.69
N PRO A 77 -3.41 8.98 -11.68
CA PRO A 77 -2.49 10.11 -11.77
C PRO A 77 -3.17 11.47 -11.97
N TYR A 78 -4.47 11.50 -12.26
CA TYR A 78 -5.23 12.75 -12.43
C TYR A 78 -5.54 13.46 -11.10
N ILE A 79 -5.43 12.81 -9.96
CA ILE A 79 -5.69 13.42 -8.66
C ILE A 79 -4.49 14.17 -8.08
N GLY A 80 -3.35 14.14 -8.75
CA GLY A 80 -2.11 14.80 -8.35
C GLY A 80 -1.03 13.82 -7.90
N TYR A 81 0.07 14.36 -7.39
CA TYR A 81 1.22 13.58 -6.98
C TYR A 81 1.57 13.86 -5.52
N CYS A 82 1.84 12.82 -4.77
CA CYS A 82 2.37 12.92 -3.43
C CYS A 82 3.87 13.26 -3.42
N SER A 83 4.34 13.74 -2.29
CA SER A 83 5.75 13.98 -2.03
C SER A 83 6.58 12.70 -2.26
N GLY A 84 7.73 12.84 -2.92
CA GLY A 84 8.59 11.69 -3.22
C GLY A 84 8.14 10.82 -4.41
N PHE A 85 7.10 11.20 -5.12
CA PHE A 85 6.59 10.47 -6.29
C PHE A 85 7.68 10.22 -7.33
N ARG A 86 7.76 8.98 -7.80
CA ARG A 86 8.82 8.49 -8.70
C ARG A 86 8.31 8.31 -10.12
N TYR A 87 8.42 9.34 -10.95
CA TYR A 87 8.02 9.28 -12.36
C TYR A 87 8.68 8.13 -13.12
N GLY A 88 9.98 7.89 -12.88
CA GLY A 88 10.72 6.80 -13.52
C GLY A 88 10.29 5.40 -13.10
N ALA A 89 9.68 5.26 -11.93
CA ALA A 89 9.17 4.00 -11.39
C ALA A 89 7.68 3.79 -11.69
N PHE A 90 7.00 4.80 -12.25
CA PHE A 90 5.54 4.79 -12.43
C PHE A 90 5.04 3.52 -13.14
N PRO A 91 5.58 3.11 -14.29
CA PRO A 91 5.05 1.94 -15.00
C PRO A 91 5.15 0.64 -14.20
N GLU A 92 6.24 0.46 -13.45
CA GLU A 92 6.49 -0.76 -12.67
C GLU A 92 5.61 -0.81 -11.42
N ILE A 93 5.51 0.30 -10.68
CA ILE A 93 4.67 0.39 -9.49
C ILE A 93 3.19 0.25 -9.87
N GLU A 94 2.73 0.97 -10.90
CA GLU A 94 1.36 0.85 -11.41
C GLU A 94 1.03 -0.60 -11.78
N LYS A 95 1.93 -1.24 -12.52
CA LYS A 95 1.77 -2.64 -12.93
C LYS A 95 1.64 -3.56 -11.72
N LEU A 96 2.51 -3.44 -10.72
CA LEU A 96 2.45 -4.26 -9.50
C LEU A 96 1.12 -4.08 -8.77
N LEU A 97 0.65 -2.85 -8.63
CA LEU A 97 -0.62 -2.56 -7.97
C LEU A 97 -1.82 -3.10 -8.73
N ILE A 98 -1.85 -2.94 -10.06
CA ILE A 98 -2.94 -3.44 -10.92
C ILE A 98 -2.99 -4.97 -10.95
N GLU A 99 -1.86 -5.62 -11.16
CA GLU A 99 -1.79 -7.09 -11.24
C GLU A 99 -2.13 -7.77 -9.90
N ASN A 100 -1.94 -7.07 -8.78
CA ASN A 100 -2.20 -7.57 -7.43
C ASN A 100 -3.36 -6.89 -6.72
N LYS A 101 -4.24 -6.19 -7.46
CA LYS A 101 -5.33 -5.40 -6.88
C LYS A 101 -6.25 -6.18 -5.95
N ASN A 102 -6.42 -7.47 -6.17
CA ASN A 102 -7.22 -8.36 -5.34
C ASN A 102 -6.62 -8.64 -3.95
N LEU A 103 -5.34 -8.30 -3.74
CA LEU A 103 -4.66 -8.44 -2.45
C LEU A 103 -4.81 -7.21 -1.56
N PHE A 104 -5.16 -6.06 -2.14
CA PHE A 104 -5.31 -4.79 -1.44
C PHE A 104 -6.78 -4.48 -1.16
N GLN A 105 -7.03 -3.76 -0.06
CA GLN A 105 -8.36 -3.35 0.35
C GLN A 105 -8.45 -1.83 0.49
N ILE A 106 -9.61 -1.29 0.17
CA ILE A 106 -9.92 0.11 0.45
C ILE A 106 -10.39 0.21 1.90
N CYS A 107 -9.78 1.09 2.69
CA CYS A 107 -10.27 1.39 4.02
C CYS A 107 -11.59 2.15 3.92
N LYS A 108 -12.71 1.50 4.22
CA LYS A 108 -14.04 2.13 4.19
C LYS A 108 -14.21 3.25 5.23
N LEU A 109 -13.36 3.30 6.24
CA LEU A 109 -13.38 4.35 7.27
C LEU A 109 -12.88 5.70 6.74
N ILE A 110 -12.11 5.74 5.66
CA ILE A 110 -11.67 6.98 5.02
C ILE A 110 -12.85 7.79 4.45
N ASN A 111 -13.97 7.15 4.14
CA ASN A 111 -15.18 7.80 3.66
C ASN A 111 -15.94 8.60 4.74
N ILE A 112 -15.55 8.50 6.02
CA ILE A 112 -16.28 9.16 7.13
C ILE A 112 -15.60 10.46 7.55
N SER A 113 -14.33 10.70 7.25
CA SER A 113 -13.57 11.84 7.77
C SER A 113 -13.02 12.81 6.72
N LEU A 114 -13.21 12.56 5.42
CA LEU A 114 -12.88 13.55 4.41
C LEU A 114 -14.07 14.47 4.18
N PRO A 115 -13.89 15.81 4.35
CA PRO A 115 -14.92 16.73 3.91
C PRO A 115 -15.13 16.52 2.42
N LEU A 116 -16.36 16.23 2.07
CA LEU A 116 -16.98 16.16 0.75
C LEU A 116 -16.20 16.85 -0.40
N TYR A 117 -15.08 16.30 -0.79
CA TYR A 117 -14.75 16.33 -2.19
C TYR A 117 -15.55 15.19 -2.79
N SER A 118 -16.65 15.52 -3.41
CA SER A 118 -17.45 14.63 -4.21
C SER A 118 -16.51 13.95 -5.20
N PHE A 119 -16.06 12.75 -4.88
CA PHE A 119 -15.50 11.89 -5.90
C PHE A 119 -16.62 11.69 -6.91
N PRO A 120 -16.43 12.08 -8.17
CA PRO A 120 -17.39 11.72 -9.17
C PRO A 120 -17.57 10.21 -9.09
N THR A 121 -18.80 9.78 -8.97
CA THR A 121 -19.24 8.38 -9.01
C THR A 121 -18.95 7.78 -10.38
N GLN A 122 -17.75 7.93 -10.86
CA GLN A 122 -17.26 7.29 -12.06
C GLN A 122 -16.51 6.05 -11.62
N LYS A 123 -17.29 4.94 -11.67
CA LYS A 123 -16.81 3.60 -11.90
C LYS A 123 -15.36 3.37 -11.48
N LEU A 124 -15.16 3.12 -10.20
CA LEU A 124 -14.06 2.28 -9.79
C LEU A 124 -14.26 0.91 -10.43
N LEU A 125 -13.91 0.81 -11.71
CA LEU A 125 -13.75 -0.45 -12.40
C LEU A 125 -12.43 -1.05 -11.95
N PHE A 126 -12.45 -1.62 -10.79
CA PHE A 126 -11.44 -2.55 -10.32
C PHE A 126 -11.95 -3.97 -10.53
#